data_c33f2f0df0d5fc6a4b2f2232cd38f103
#
_entry.id   c33f2f0df0d5fc6a4b2f2232cd38f103
#
_cell.length_a   1.000
_cell.length_b   1.000
_cell.length_c   1.000
_cell.angle_alpha   90.00
_cell.angle_beta   90.00
_cell.angle_gamma   90.00
#
_symmetry.space_group_name_H-M   'P 1'
#
loop_
_entity.id
_entity.type
_entity.pdbx_description
1 polymer ?
#
loop_
_entity_poly.entity_id
_entity_poly.type
_entity_poly.pdbx_seq_one_letter_code
_entity_poly.pdbx_strand_id
1 'polypeptide(L)'
;MTPINAPGPVEPFDVNVDHATFEKLGQWIHQYGDTVAIKPNKRQSPALLLNNPEHIKQVLVGNHRNYAKGVGFERVAMLLGNGIIVSDGDFWRSQRRMIQPAFHRKIIANLALTMQRCNARQLKLWQHKAAEGTAINLTEEMSALALEVILRALFSDDLDELINEQGENPFAMLVEDVTRDLKLAMRFRALTRHVASMMQKRREQNRIEHDFLSLLMETRDKDTLQPMSDKALIDEVMTIIVAGHETTAGTLNWAWYLLSRQPAIEKELHAEVDALAGSPAFDDLEKLGHTRRIIDETLRLYPPVWLFSRKALGSDVFASDSGDIQIPASTDIFLSPYYLHRDALHWNEPDTFDPDRFTEINIRERNRHVYYPFSLGSRRCIGEFFSLVDMQLHLGLLARHIRLTPIGGEPIEIEPLINLRSSTSIMMMPVLRTVN
;
A
#
# COMPACT_ATOMS: atom_id res chain seq x y z
N MET A 1 12.11 33.60 -8.27
CA MET A 1 10.98 32.66 -8.45
C MET A 1 9.70 33.43 -8.20
N THR A 2 8.71 33.30 -9.07
CA THR A 2 7.38 33.88 -8.82
C THR A 2 6.79 33.21 -7.59
N PRO A 3 6.40 33.92 -6.54
CA PRO A 3 5.79 33.33 -5.38
C PRO A 3 4.43 32.73 -5.77
N ILE A 4 4.10 31.57 -5.17
CA ILE A 4 2.77 30.98 -5.33
C ILE A 4 1.78 31.81 -4.54
N ASN A 5 0.70 32.23 -5.17
CA ASN A 5 -0.36 33.06 -4.56
C ASN A 5 -1.40 32.22 -3.79
N ALA A 6 -0.93 31.29 -2.95
CA ALA A 6 -1.77 30.55 -2.03
C ALA A 6 -1.37 30.87 -0.58
N PRO A 7 -2.30 30.78 0.39
CA PRO A 7 -1.98 30.97 1.80
C PRO A 7 -0.99 29.91 2.30
N GLY A 8 -0.25 30.26 3.35
CA GLY A 8 0.70 29.30 3.93
C GLY A 8 1.59 29.89 5.02
N PRO A 9 2.41 29.06 5.67
CA PRO A 9 3.30 29.48 6.73
C PRO A 9 4.40 30.44 6.21
N VAL A 10 4.76 31.40 7.04
CA VAL A 10 5.87 32.32 6.77
C VAL A 10 7.22 31.63 7.00
N GLU A 11 7.27 30.73 8.00
CA GLU A 11 8.47 30.01 8.37
C GLU A 11 8.82 28.95 7.33
N PRO A 12 10.09 28.88 6.89
CA PRO A 12 10.54 27.86 5.95
C PRO A 12 10.47 26.46 6.57
N PHE A 13 10.04 25.47 5.76
CA PHE A 13 9.95 24.08 6.20
C PHE A 13 10.18 23.10 5.03
N ASP A 14 11.01 22.10 5.25
CA ASP A 14 11.21 21.00 4.28
C ASP A 14 10.34 19.78 4.66
N VAL A 15 9.35 19.50 3.84
CA VAL A 15 8.46 18.33 4.02
C VAL A 15 9.24 17.01 3.88
N ASN A 16 9.12 16.14 4.86
CA ASN A 16 9.70 14.80 4.91
C ASN A 16 8.66 13.79 5.40
N VAL A 17 8.99 12.50 5.42
CA VAL A 17 8.15 11.45 6.01
C VAL A 17 8.57 11.25 7.48
N ASP A 18 8.05 12.10 8.36
CA ASP A 18 8.35 12.13 9.79
C ASP A 18 7.21 12.76 10.61
N HIS A 19 7.26 12.64 11.94
CA HIS A 19 6.27 13.20 12.86
C HIS A 19 6.11 14.72 12.74
N ALA A 20 7.21 15.45 12.59
CA ALA A 20 7.15 16.92 12.51
C ALA A 20 6.38 17.36 11.26
N THR A 21 6.58 16.69 10.14
CA THR A 21 5.79 16.92 8.92
C THR A 21 4.33 16.52 9.13
N PHE A 22 4.09 15.34 9.70
CA PHE A 22 2.75 14.85 9.93
C PHE A 22 1.92 15.87 10.73
N GLU A 23 2.40 16.34 11.85
CA GLU A 23 1.69 17.34 12.67
C GLU A 23 1.48 18.67 11.94
N LYS A 24 2.54 19.17 11.28
CA LYS A 24 2.47 20.48 10.58
C LYS A 24 1.50 20.46 9.41
N LEU A 25 1.43 19.40 8.63
CA LEU A 25 0.48 19.32 7.51
C LEU A 25 -0.96 19.42 7.98
N GLY A 26 -1.33 18.74 9.07
CA GLY A 26 -2.65 18.86 9.66
C GLY A 26 -2.96 20.26 10.17
N GLN A 27 -2.02 20.87 10.90
CA GLN A 27 -2.13 22.24 11.39
C GLN A 27 -2.33 23.24 10.24
N TRP A 28 -1.57 23.10 9.15
CA TRP A 28 -1.62 24.01 8.02
C TRP A 28 -2.93 23.88 7.22
N ILE A 29 -3.43 22.66 7.01
CA ILE A 29 -4.74 22.46 6.37
C ILE A 29 -5.83 23.13 7.20
N HIS A 30 -5.81 22.98 8.51
CA HIS A 30 -6.77 23.62 9.40
C HIS A 30 -6.67 25.15 9.38
N GLN A 31 -5.45 25.70 9.36
CA GLN A 31 -5.18 27.14 9.47
C GLN A 31 -5.33 27.87 8.14
N TYR A 32 -4.87 27.29 7.03
CA TYR A 32 -4.74 27.97 5.74
C TYR A 32 -5.70 27.42 4.67
N GLY A 33 -6.39 26.32 4.94
CA GLY A 33 -7.32 25.69 3.99
C GLY A 33 -6.71 24.55 3.19
N ASP A 34 -7.36 24.21 2.09
CA ASP A 34 -7.16 22.98 1.33
C ASP A 34 -6.01 23.05 0.29
N THR A 35 -5.41 24.22 0.11
CA THR A 35 -4.27 24.43 -0.79
C THR A 35 -3.28 25.39 -0.13
N VAL A 36 -2.16 24.83 0.34
CA VAL A 36 -1.21 25.55 1.20
C VAL A 36 0.13 25.72 0.50
N ALA A 37 0.60 26.97 0.35
CA ALA A 37 1.93 27.25 -0.14
C ALA A 37 2.97 27.05 0.97
N ILE A 38 4.00 26.24 0.68
CA ILE A 38 5.09 25.96 1.63
C ILE A 38 6.37 26.58 1.09
N LYS A 39 7.03 27.37 1.92
CA LYS A 39 8.35 27.91 1.63
C LYS A 39 9.40 26.87 2.07
N PRO A 40 10.19 26.28 1.15
CA PRO A 40 11.22 25.34 1.54
C PRO A 40 12.37 26.02 2.27
N ASN A 41 13.06 25.30 3.14
CA ASN A 41 14.24 25.75 3.86
C ASN A 41 15.54 25.49 3.08
N LYS A 42 15.77 24.22 2.76
CA LYS A 42 17.00 23.78 2.05
C LYS A 42 16.79 23.57 0.55
N ARG A 43 15.55 23.26 0.15
CA ARG A 43 15.18 23.05 -1.24
C ARG A 43 14.95 24.38 -1.94
N GLN A 44 15.25 24.44 -3.23
CA GLN A 44 15.06 25.66 -4.01
C GLN A 44 13.71 25.73 -4.73
N SER A 45 13.03 24.58 -4.86
CA SER A 45 11.73 24.51 -5.54
C SER A 45 10.63 25.01 -4.64
N PRO A 46 9.71 25.84 -5.12
CA PRO A 46 8.48 26.16 -4.36
C PRO A 46 7.67 24.88 -4.11
N ALA A 47 6.85 24.87 -3.07
CA ALA A 47 6.08 23.70 -2.71
C ALA A 47 4.63 24.04 -2.37
N LEU A 48 3.73 23.08 -2.65
CA LEU A 48 2.31 23.12 -2.30
C LEU A 48 1.90 21.85 -1.59
N LEU A 49 1.07 21.98 -0.57
CA LEU A 49 0.26 20.89 -0.02
C LEU A 49 -1.15 20.99 -0.59
N LEU A 50 -1.66 19.89 -1.12
CA LEU A 50 -3.02 19.83 -1.66
C LEU A 50 -3.91 18.92 -0.82
N ASN A 51 -5.02 19.47 -0.34
CA ASN A 51 -6.14 18.76 0.27
C ASN A 51 -7.45 19.01 -0.50
N ASN A 52 -7.42 19.81 -1.59
CA ASN A 52 -8.55 20.08 -2.47
C ASN A 52 -8.74 18.93 -3.48
N PRO A 53 -9.90 18.24 -3.52
CA PRO A 53 -10.13 17.12 -4.41
C PRO A 53 -10.01 17.45 -5.90
N GLU A 54 -10.41 18.64 -6.34
CA GLU A 54 -10.35 19.04 -7.75
C GLU A 54 -8.90 19.35 -8.17
N HIS A 55 -8.10 19.99 -7.30
CA HIS A 55 -6.68 20.19 -7.55
C HIS A 55 -5.91 18.85 -7.59
N ILE A 56 -6.23 17.94 -6.67
CA ILE A 56 -5.68 16.58 -6.66
C ILE A 56 -6.05 15.83 -7.94
N LYS A 57 -7.30 15.91 -8.39
CA LYS A 57 -7.77 15.36 -9.65
C LYS A 57 -7.01 15.94 -10.84
N GLN A 58 -6.79 17.27 -10.87
CA GLN A 58 -6.03 17.90 -11.93
C GLN A 58 -4.61 17.36 -12.00
N VAL A 59 -3.91 17.27 -10.87
CA VAL A 59 -2.52 16.77 -10.78
C VAL A 59 -2.41 15.29 -11.15
N LEU A 60 -3.32 14.44 -10.66
CA LEU A 60 -3.19 12.99 -10.79
C LEU A 60 -3.89 12.43 -12.04
N VAL A 61 -4.90 13.11 -12.56
CA VAL A 61 -5.75 12.62 -13.66
C VAL A 61 -5.74 13.59 -14.85
N GLY A 62 -6.19 14.82 -14.66
CA GLY A 62 -6.47 15.78 -15.74
C GLY A 62 -5.20 16.19 -16.48
N ASN A 63 -4.20 16.67 -15.77
CA ASN A 63 -2.92 17.14 -16.33
C ASN A 63 -1.72 16.29 -15.88
N HIS A 64 -1.95 15.00 -15.61
CA HIS A 64 -0.96 14.09 -15.05
C HIS A 64 0.37 14.02 -15.83
N ARG A 65 0.38 14.38 -17.12
CA ARG A 65 1.59 14.40 -17.95
C ARG A 65 2.54 15.55 -17.58
N ASN A 66 2.01 16.61 -16.97
CA ASN A 66 2.78 17.75 -16.47
C ASN A 66 3.40 17.47 -15.09
N TYR A 67 3.16 16.28 -14.50
CA TYR A 67 3.57 15.97 -13.14
C TYR A 67 4.40 14.67 -13.07
N ALA A 68 5.70 14.85 -12.86
CA ALA A 68 6.63 13.74 -12.63
C ALA A 68 6.59 13.27 -11.17
N LYS A 69 7.36 12.23 -10.85
CA LYS A 69 7.66 11.84 -9.47
C LYS A 69 8.35 13.01 -8.75
N GLY A 70 7.91 13.31 -7.56
CA GLY A 70 8.42 14.42 -6.77
C GLY A 70 9.54 14.00 -5.82
N VAL A 71 9.78 14.85 -4.86
CA VAL A 71 10.83 14.72 -3.84
C VAL A 71 10.62 13.45 -2.98
N GLY A 72 11.71 12.78 -2.62
CA GLY A 72 11.72 11.56 -1.79
C GLY A 72 11.86 10.26 -2.58
N PHE A 73 11.46 10.23 -3.86
CA PHE A 73 11.60 9.03 -4.69
C PHE A 73 13.06 8.68 -5.00
N GLU A 74 13.99 9.63 -4.95
CA GLU A 74 15.43 9.39 -5.13
C GLU A 74 15.99 8.46 -4.05
N ARG A 75 15.51 8.56 -2.81
CA ARG A 75 15.91 7.67 -1.71
C ARG A 75 15.40 6.25 -1.93
N VAL A 76 14.17 6.12 -2.42
CA VAL A 76 13.58 4.81 -2.77
C VAL A 76 14.34 4.17 -3.92
N ALA A 77 14.74 4.96 -4.94
CA ALA A 77 15.53 4.51 -6.07
C ALA A 77 16.91 3.94 -5.68
N MET A 78 17.52 4.48 -4.64
CA MET A 78 18.81 3.94 -4.13
C MET A 78 18.71 2.52 -3.60
N LEU A 79 17.53 2.10 -3.12
CA LEU A 79 17.29 0.76 -2.58
C LEU A 79 16.71 -0.18 -3.63
N LEU A 80 15.72 0.28 -4.40
CA LEU A 80 14.91 -0.54 -5.30
C LEU A 80 15.32 -0.44 -6.77
N GLY A 81 16.34 0.37 -7.10
CA GLY A 81 16.69 0.63 -8.49
C GLY A 81 15.68 1.50 -9.21
N ASN A 82 15.42 1.24 -10.50
CA ASN A 82 14.54 2.05 -11.34
C ASN A 82 13.21 1.36 -11.69
N GLY A 83 12.62 0.63 -10.71
CA GLY A 83 11.33 -0.02 -10.90
C GLY A 83 10.16 0.98 -10.99
N ILE A 84 8.95 0.46 -11.22
CA ILE A 84 7.72 1.23 -11.54
C ILE A 84 7.35 2.29 -10.50
N ILE A 85 7.74 2.12 -9.23
CA ILE A 85 7.48 3.10 -8.17
C ILE A 85 8.26 4.38 -8.39
N VAL A 86 9.51 4.29 -8.86
CA VAL A 86 10.43 5.44 -8.97
C VAL A 86 10.62 5.94 -10.39
N SER A 87 10.49 5.08 -11.38
CA SER A 87 10.67 5.43 -12.80
C SER A 87 9.68 6.47 -13.30
N ASP A 88 10.05 7.19 -14.35
CA ASP A 88 9.26 8.26 -14.94
C ASP A 88 9.35 8.28 -16.47
N GLY A 89 8.59 9.15 -17.11
CA GLY A 89 8.62 9.41 -18.55
C GLY A 89 8.25 8.18 -19.40
N ASP A 90 8.94 8.03 -20.54
CA ASP A 90 8.70 6.94 -21.49
C ASP A 90 9.11 5.58 -20.94
N PHE A 91 10.19 5.55 -20.15
CA PHE A 91 10.63 4.32 -19.49
C PHE A 91 9.52 3.78 -18.56
N TRP A 92 8.97 4.62 -17.68
CA TRP A 92 7.85 4.22 -16.83
C TRP A 92 6.64 3.74 -17.67
N ARG A 93 6.31 4.42 -18.76
CA ARG A 93 5.17 4.03 -19.62
C ARG A 93 5.38 2.66 -20.25
N SER A 94 6.58 2.37 -20.72
CA SER A 94 6.93 1.05 -21.25
C SER A 94 6.87 -0.02 -20.15
N GLN A 95 7.53 0.19 -19.01
CA GLN A 95 7.49 -0.75 -17.88
C GLN A 95 6.05 -1.01 -17.42
N ARG A 96 5.25 0.04 -17.23
CA ARG A 96 3.84 -0.09 -16.82
C ARG A 96 3.04 -0.97 -17.78
N ARG A 97 3.21 -0.80 -19.10
CA ARG A 97 2.53 -1.61 -20.11
C ARG A 97 2.96 -3.08 -20.09
N MET A 98 4.24 -3.33 -19.83
CA MET A 98 4.77 -4.69 -19.75
C MET A 98 4.30 -5.42 -18.48
N ILE A 99 4.23 -4.74 -17.34
CA ILE A 99 3.89 -5.35 -16.06
C ILE A 99 2.38 -5.52 -15.88
N GLN A 100 1.57 -4.58 -16.37
CA GLN A 100 0.13 -4.54 -16.10
C GLN A 100 -0.63 -5.83 -16.44
N PRO A 101 -0.32 -6.59 -17.51
CA PRO A 101 -0.98 -7.86 -17.79
C PRO A 101 -0.82 -8.92 -16.68
N ALA A 102 0.30 -8.92 -15.94
CA ALA A 102 0.50 -9.83 -14.83
C ALA A 102 -0.47 -9.58 -13.66
N PHE A 103 -0.98 -8.35 -13.53
CA PHE A 103 -1.98 -7.98 -12.52
C PHE A 103 -3.43 -8.05 -13.01
N HIS A 104 -3.67 -8.71 -14.15
CA HIS A 104 -5.03 -8.88 -14.65
C HIS A 104 -5.84 -9.85 -13.77
N ARG A 105 -7.16 -9.59 -13.62
CA ARG A 105 -8.08 -10.38 -12.77
C ARG A 105 -7.92 -11.90 -12.92
N LYS A 106 -7.75 -12.40 -14.15
CA LYS A 106 -7.58 -13.83 -14.42
C LYS A 106 -6.30 -14.42 -13.80
N ILE A 107 -5.21 -13.67 -13.84
CA ILE A 107 -3.93 -14.09 -13.22
C ILE A 107 -4.06 -14.10 -11.71
N ILE A 108 -4.65 -13.04 -11.15
CA ILE A 108 -4.87 -12.94 -9.70
C ILE A 108 -5.80 -14.04 -9.20
N ALA A 109 -6.81 -14.45 -9.99
CA ALA A 109 -7.67 -15.57 -9.65
C ALA A 109 -6.87 -16.88 -9.46
N ASN A 110 -5.86 -17.13 -10.30
CA ASN A 110 -4.97 -18.30 -10.14
C ASN A 110 -4.09 -18.16 -8.87
N LEU A 111 -3.58 -16.97 -8.60
CA LEU A 111 -2.77 -16.70 -7.41
C LEU A 111 -3.58 -16.72 -6.10
N ALA A 112 -4.91 -16.58 -6.16
CA ALA A 112 -5.77 -16.65 -4.98
C ALA A 112 -5.66 -18.00 -4.24
N LEU A 113 -5.36 -19.10 -4.94
CA LEU A 113 -5.06 -20.40 -4.30
C LEU A 113 -3.81 -20.34 -3.42
N THR A 114 -2.80 -19.61 -3.85
CA THR A 114 -1.58 -19.36 -3.06
C THR A 114 -1.89 -18.51 -1.83
N MET A 115 -2.67 -17.44 -1.97
CA MET A 115 -3.15 -16.62 -0.85
C MET A 115 -3.92 -17.48 0.17
N GLN A 116 -4.86 -18.31 -0.30
CA GLN A 116 -5.63 -19.22 0.56
C GLN A 116 -4.73 -20.20 1.33
N ARG A 117 -3.71 -20.78 0.69
CA ARG A 117 -2.76 -21.69 1.35
C ARG A 117 -1.95 -20.98 2.45
N CYS A 118 -1.47 -19.76 2.20
CA CYS A 118 -0.76 -18.97 3.20
C CYS A 118 -1.67 -18.63 4.37
N ASN A 119 -2.88 -18.16 4.11
CA ASN A 119 -3.87 -17.83 5.13
C ASN A 119 -4.32 -19.07 5.93
N ALA A 120 -4.45 -20.24 5.30
CA ALA A 120 -4.77 -21.48 6.00
C ALA A 120 -3.64 -21.95 6.95
N ARG A 121 -2.37 -21.70 6.61
CA ARG A 121 -1.23 -21.94 7.52
C ARG A 121 -1.29 -20.98 8.71
N GLN A 122 -1.53 -19.71 8.44
CA GLN A 122 -1.69 -18.68 9.48
C GLN A 122 -2.84 -19.02 10.43
N LEU A 123 -3.99 -19.46 9.89
CA LEU A 123 -5.12 -19.92 10.69
C LEU A 123 -4.74 -21.06 11.66
N LYS A 124 -4.03 -22.08 11.16
CA LYS A 124 -3.59 -23.20 12.01
C LYS A 124 -2.67 -22.74 13.14
N LEU A 125 -1.75 -21.80 12.84
CA LEU A 125 -0.88 -21.21 13.85
C LEU A 125 -1.70 -20.47 14.93
N TRP A 126 -2.67 -19.66 14.53
CA TRP A 126 -3.50 -18.92 15.48
C TRP A 126 -4.44 -19.82 16.27
N GLN A 127 -4.96 -20.89 15.66
CA GLN A 127 -5.75 -21.91 16.38
C GLN A 127 -4.92 -22.61 17.46
N HIS A 128 -3.67 -22.94 17.17
CA HIS A 128 -2.75 -23.53 18.14
C HIS A 128 -2.46 -22.56 19.29
N LYS A 129 -2.12 -21.31 18.99
CA LYS A 129 -1.90 -20.24 19.96
C LYS A 129 -3.13 -19.98 20.84
N ALA A 130 -4.33 -19.99 20.23
CA ALA A 130 -5.59 -19.84 20.96
C ALA A 130 -5.83 -21.02 21.93
N ALA A 131 -5.54 -22.26 21.52
CA ALA A 131 -5.68 -23.44 22.37
C ALA A 131 -4.68 -23.43 23.55
N GLU A 132 -3.51 -22.85 23.37
CA GLU A 132 -2.50 -22.69 24.43
C GLU A 132 -2.72 -21.45 25.29
N GLY A 133 -3.66 -20.55 24.94
CA GLY A 133 -3.83 -19.26 25.60
C GLY A 133 -2.63 -18.33 25.43
N THR A 134 -1.92 -18.46 24.31
CA THR A 134 -0.71 -17.70 24.00
C THR A 134 -1.02 -16.49 23.13
N ALA A 135 -0.53 -15.32 23.54
CA ALA A 135 -0.66 -14.09 22.76
C ALA A 135 0.12 -14.13 21.44
N ILE A 136 -0.33 -13.34 20.47
CA ILE A 136 0.37 -13.09 19.20
C ILE A 136 0.83 -11.65 19.11
N ASN A 137 1.97 -11.42 18.46
CA ASN A 137 2.36 -10.11 17.97
C ASN A 137 1.73 -9.92 16.58
N LEU A 138 0.55 -9.30 16.54
CA LEU A 138 -0.20 -9.11 15.30
C LEU A 138 0.64 -8.39 14.23
N THR A 139 1.43 -7.39 14.64
CA THR A 139 2.25 -6.59 13.72
C THR A 139 3.29 -7.47 12.99
N GLU A 140 3.99 -8.34 13.71
CA GLU A 140 4.94 -9.29 13.12
C GLU A 140 4.23 -10.37 12.28
N GLU A 141 3.12 -10.90 12.78
CA GLU A 141 2.35 -11.95 12.09
C GLU A 141 1.80 -11.46 10.74
N MET A 142 1.26 -10.23 10.69
CA MET A 142 0.76 -9.65 9.44
C MET A 142 1.91 -9.31 8.48
N SER A 143 3.04 -8.85 8.99
CA SER A 143 4.25 -8.60 8.20
C SER A 143 4.79 -9.90 7.59
N ALA A 144 4.93 -10.95 8.38
CA ALA A 144 5.42 -12.25 7.90
C ALA A 144 4.48 -12.87 6.85
N LEU A 145 3.15 -12.81 7.10
CA LEU A 145 2.15 -13.34 6.18
C LEU A 145 2.15 -12.60 4.83
N ALA A 146 2.09 -11.27 4.85
CA ALA A 146 2.09 -10.46 3.63
C ALA A 146 3.37 -10.67 2.81
N LEU A 147 4.52 -10.80 3.48
CA LEU A 147 5.78 -11.16 2.82
C LEU A 147 5.70 -12.55 2.20
N GLU A 148 5.20 -13.55 2.90
CA GLU A 148 5.07 -14.91 2.37
C GLU A 148 4.15 -14.95 1.14
N VAL A 149 3.00 -14.27 1.20
CA VAL A 149 2.04 -14.22 0.08
C VAL A 149 2.69 -13.62 -1.16
N ILE A 150 3.36 -12.46 -1.04
CA ILE A 150 3.98 -11.82 -2.22
C ILE A 150 5.16 -12.61 -2.77
N LEU A 151 5.99 -13.21 -1.92
CA LEU A 151 7.11 -14.05 -2.36
C LEU A 151 6.63 -15.32 -3.08
N ARG A 152 5.58 -15.97 -2.58
CA ARG A 152 5.01 -17.15 -3.25
C ARG A 152 4.27 -16.78 -4.53
N ALA A 153 3.65 -15.61 -4.61
CA ALA A 153 3.06 -15.12 -5.85
C ALA A 153 4.11 -14.77 -6.91
N LEU A 154 5.33 -14.42 -6.48
CA LEU A 154 6.46 -14.11 -7.36
C LEU A 154 7.24 -15.35 -7.78
N PHE A 155 7.50 -16.28 -6.86
CA PHE A 155 8.54 -17.30 -7.02
C PHE A 155 8.01 -18.74 -6.96
N SER A 156 6.74 -18.94 -6.62
CA SER A 156 6.17 -20.30 -6.49
C SER A 156 7.07 -21.24 -5.67
N ASP A 157 7.43 -22.39 -6.20
CA ASP A 157 8.26 -23.41 -5.54
C ASP A 157 9.74 -23.02 -5.44
N ASP A 158 10.24 -22.06 -6.24
CA ASP A 158 11.61 -21.56 -6.14
C ASP A 158 11.90 -20.96 -4.76
N LEU A 159 10.87 -20.45 -4.08
CA LEU A 159 11.03 -19.95 -2.72
C LEU A 159 11.41 -21.07 -1.74
N ASP A 160 10.77 -22.24 -1.86
CA ASP A 160 11.07 -23.38 -1.00
C ASP A 160 12.45 -23.96 -1.32
N GLU A 161 12.85 -24.01 -2.60
CA GLU A 161 14.20 -24.40 -3.01
C GLU A 161 15.24 -23.46 -2.39
N LEU A 162 15.01 -22.12 -2.49
CA LEU A 162 15.91 -21.12 -1.91
C LEU A 162 16.03 -21.26 -0.39
N ILE A 163 14.90 -21.43 0.32
CA ILE A 163 14.89 -21.63 1.77
C ILE A 163 15.68 -22.87 2.15
N ASN A 164 15.50 -23.98 1.43
CA ASN A 164 16.24 -25.23 1.68
C ASN A 164 17.75 -25.07 1.41
N GLU A 165 18.14 -24.33 0.39
CA GLU A 165 19.54 -24.05 0.05
C GLU A 165 20.23 -23.14 1.08
N GLN A 166 19.50 -22.15 1.63
CA GLN A 166 20.04 -21.15 2.55
C GLN A 166 19.86 -21.53 4.04
N GLY A 167 18.99 -22.51 4.35
CA GLY A 167 18.61 -22.90 5.71
C GLY A 167 17.54 -21.98 6.34
N GLU A 168 17.29 -20.81 5.75
CA GLU A 168 16.26 -19.83 6.17
C GLU A 168 15.78 -19.00 4.98
N ASN A 169 14.67 -18.28 5.15
CA ASN A 169 14.18 -17.37 4.13
C ASN A 169 15.02 -16.07 4.11
N PRO A 170 15.84 -15.81 3.07
CA PRO A 170 16.68 -14.60 3.03
C PRO A 170 15.87 -13.30 3.02
N PHE A 171 14.59 -13.35 2.60
CA PHE A 171 13.71 -12.18 2.59
C PHE A 171 13.09 -11.88 3.96
N ALA A 172 13.18 -12.79 4.94
CA ALA A 172 12.62 -12.60 6.30
C ALA A 172 13.16 -11.33 6.98
N MET A 173 14.35 -10.88 6.61
CA MET A 173 14.92 -9.62 7.06
C MET A 173 14.05 -8.39 6.77
N LEU A 174 13.11 -8.48 5.83
CA LEU A 174 12.18 -7.38 5.52
C LEU A 174 11.05 -7.25 6.56
N VAL A 175 10.83 -8.26 7.40
CA VAL A 175 9.90 -8.24 8.54
C VAL A 175 10.51 -7.49 9.74
N GLU A 176 11.84 -7.55 9.88
CA GLU A 176 12.56 -6.90 10.97
C GLU A 176 12.53 -5.37 10.78
N ASP A 177 12.46 -4.64 11.89
CA ASP A 177 12.54 -3.17 11.88
C ASP A 177 13.99 -2.75 11.55
N VAL A 178 14.23 -2.47 10.28
CA VAL A 178 15.58 -2.19 9.80
C VAL A 178 15.87 -0.71 9.96
N THR A 179 16.65 -0.36 10.97
CA THR A 179 17.28 0.97 11.07
C THR A 179 18.01 1.30 9.77
N ARG A 180 17.76 2.49 9.24
CA ARG A 180 18.25 2.99 7.93
C ARG A 180 19.76 3.22 7.92
N ASP A 181 20.55 2.14 7.84
CA ASP A 181 21.99 2.22 7.78
C ASP A 181 22.56 1.63 6.47
N LEU A 182 23.88 1.74 6.31
CA LEU A 182 24.60 1.13 5.18
C LEU A 182 24.36 -0.39 5.05
N LYS A 183 24.06 -1.07 6.14
CA LYS A 183 23.78 -2.50 6.16
C LYS A 183 22.51 -2.82 5.38
N LEU A 184 21.49 -1.94 5.38
CA LEU A 184 20.28 -2.10 4.60
C LEU A 184 20.58 -2.21 3.09
N ALA A 185 21.41 -1.30 2.55
CA ALA A 185 21.78 -1.34 1.13
C ALA A 185 22.54 -2.63 0.76
N MET A 186 23.40 -3.13 1.66
CA MET A 186 24.10 -4.40 1.45
C MET A 186 23.15 -5.59 1.46
N ARG A 187 22.18 -5.59 2.37
CA ARG A 187 21.15 -6.61 2.48
C ARG A 187 20.26 -6.64 1.22
N PHE A 188 19.81 -5.49 0.74
CA PHE A 188 19.05 -5.40 -0.53
C PHE A 188 19.84 -5.94 -1.72
N ARG A 189 21.17 -5.67 -1.80
CA ARG A 189 22.04 -6.26 -2.82
C ARG A 189 22.16 -7.78 -2.72
N ALA A 190 22.06 -8.36 -1.52
CA ALA A 190 22.02 -9.81 -1.37
C ALA A 190 20.72 -10.38 -1.95
N LEU A 191 19.56 -9.74 -1.63
CA LEU A 191 18.26 -10.15 -2.18
C LEU A 191 18.22 -10.08 -3.70
N THR A 192 18.78 -9.02 -4.33
CA THR A 192 18.85 -8.93 -5.80
C THR A 192 19.66 -10.06 -6.43
N ARG A 193 20.69 -10.58 -5.74
CA ARG A 193 21.45 -11.75 -6.21
C ARG A 193 20.63 -13.04 -6.18
N HIS A 194 19.80 -13.24 -5.15
CA HIS A 194 18.90 -14.39 -5.10
C HIS A 194 17.86 -14.34 -6.23
N VAL A 195 17.28 -13.17 -6.50
CA VAL A 195 16.36 -12.96 -7.64
C VAL A 195 17.06 -13.27 -8.96
N ALA A 196 18.28 -12.75 -9.18
CA ALA A 196 19.05 -13.01 -10.40
C ALA A 196 19.36 -14.51 -10.57
N SER A 197 19.71 -15.21 -9.49
CA SER A 197 19.98 -16.65 -9.50
C SER A 197 18.74 -17.46 -9.89
N MET A 198 17.56 -17.14 -9.32
CA MET A 198 16.31 -17.79 -9.70
C MET A 198 15.95 -17.58 -11.17
N MET A 199 16.11 -16.34 -11.68
CA MET A 199 15.90 -16.04 -13.10
C MET A 199 16.80 -16.87 -14.01
N GLN A 200 18.09 -16.95 -13.68
CA GLN A 200 19.07 -17.74 -14.45
C GLN A 200 18.71 -19.23 -14.43
N LYS A 201 18.41 -19.80 -13.26
CA LYS A 201 18.03 -21.21 -13.08
C LYS A 201 16.79 -21.56 -13.91
N ARG A 202 15.75 -20.69 -13.92
CA ARG A 202 14.56 -20.89 -14.77
C ARG A 202 14.87 -20.89 -16.26
N ARG A 203 15.75 -20.01 -16.73
CA ARG A 203 16.17 -19.97 -18.13
C ARG A 203 16.94 -21.23 -18.54
N GLU A 204 17.89 -21.68 -17.71
CA GLU A 204 18.69 -22.88 -17.95
C GLU A 204 17.83 -24.14 -18.00
N GLN A 205 16.78 -24.20 -17.18
CA GLN A 205 15.86 -25.34 -17.11
C GLN A 205 14.67 -25.23 -18.06
N ASN A 206 14.51 -24.12 -18.80
CA ASN A 206 13.29 -23.80 -19.56
C ASN A 206 12.01 -23.92 -18.73
N ARG A 207 12.08 -23.56 -17.44
CA ARG A 207 10.98 -23.70 -16.49
C ARG A 207 10.10 -22.46 -16.50
N ILE A 208 8.81 -22.68 -16.76
CA ILE A 208 7.77 -21.65 -16.75
C ILE A 208 6.78 -22.03 -15.66
N GLU A 209 6.61 -21.13 -14.69
CA GLU A 209 5.66 -21.26 -13.59
C GLU A 209 4.45 -20.34 -13.78
N HIS A 210 3.36 -20.62 -13.07
CA HIS A 210 2.17 -19.76 -13.09
C HIS A 210 2.29 -18.67 -12.01
N ASP A 211 3.34 -17.85 -12.07
CA ASP A 211 3.67 -16.81 -11.11
C ASP A 211 4.09 -15.49 -11.79
N PHE A 212 4.26 -14.45 -10.97
CA PHE A 212 4.65 -13.14 -11.50
C PHE A 212 6.03 -13.16 -12.17
N LEU A 213 7.01 -13.90 -11.65
CA LEU A 213 8.36 -13.90 -12.22
C LEU A 213 8.35 -14.44 -13.65
N SER A 214 7.71 -15.60 -13.90
CA SER A 214 7.60 -16.15 -15.26
C SER A 214 6.88 -15.19 -16.21
N LEU A 215 5.76 -14.61 -15.76
CA LEU A 215 5.00 -13.64 -16.56
C LEU A 215 5.85 -12.41 -16.94
N LEU A 216 6.64 -11.90 -16.01
CA LEU A 216 7.52 -10.75 -16.26
C LEU A 216 8.70 -11.13 -17.19
N MET A 217 9.26 -12.34 -17.05
CA MET A 217 10.32 -12.84 -17.93
C MET A 217 9.85 -13.04 -19.38
N GLU A 218 8.60 -13.42 -19.56
CA GLU A 218 8.01 -13.66 -20.89
C GLU A 218 7.51 -12.38 -21.58
N THR A 219 7.29 -11.32 -20.80
CA THR A 219 6.72 -10.07 -21.35
C THR A 219 7.66 -9.39 -22.34
N ARG A 220 7.07 -8.73 -23.32
CA ARG A 220 7.79 -7.98 -24.36
C ARG A 220 7.23 -6.57 -24.47
N ASP A 221 8.09 -5.61 -24.68
CA ASP A 221 7.65 -4.25 -25.01
C ASP A 221 6.90 -4.25 -26.33
N LYS A 222 5.74 -3.58 -26.36
CA LYS A 222 4.83 -3.62 -27.51
C LYS A 222 5.41 -2.97 -28.78
N ASP A 223 6.26 -1.97 -28.58
CA ASP A 223 6.80 -1.16 -29.67
C ASP A 223 8.12 -1.75 -30.20
N THR A 224 8.98 -2.25 -29.32
CA THR A 224 10.30 -2.80 -29.66
C THR A 224 10.33 -4.31 -29.77
N LEU A 225 9.32 -5.01 -29.25
CA LEU A 225 9.25 -6.47 -29.10
C LEU A 225 10.37 -7.08 -28.25
N GLN A 226 11.15 -6.26 -27.55
CA GLN A 226 12.25 -6.69 -26.71
C GLN A 226 11.75 -7.06 -25.29
N PRO A 227 12.36 -8.04 -24.65
CA PRO A 227 12.13 -8.32 -23.23
C PRO A 227 12.67 -7.19 -22.35
N MET A 228 12.26 -7.18 -21.08
CA MET A 228 12.97 -6.38 -20.08
C MET A 228 14.44 -6.81 -20.00
N SER A 229 15.35 -5.86 -19.77
CA SER A 229 16.71 -6.22 -19.38
C SER A 229 16.69 -6.89 -18.00
N ASP A 230 17.68 -7.73 -17.71
CA ASP A 230 17.78 -8.41 -16.41
C ASP A 230 17.77 -7.43 -15.25
N LYS A 231 18.47 -6.30 -15.42
CA LYS A 231 18.47 -5.24 -14.42
C LYS A 231 17.07 -4.66 -14.19
N ALA A 232 16.35 -4.33 -15.26
CA ALA A 232 14.99 -3.80 -15.15
C ALA A 232 14.03 -4.82 -14.51
N LEU A 233 14.15 -6.10 -14.86
CA LEU A 233 13.33 -7.17 -14.29
C LEU A 233 13.61 -7.34 -12.79
N ILE A 234 14.88 -7.33 -12.36
CA ILE A 234 15.25 -7.38 -10.94
C ILE A 234 14.71 -6.16 -10.19
N ASP A 235 14.87 -4.95 -10.75
CA ASP A 235 14.37 -3.71 -10.15
C ASP A 235 12.83 -3.77 -9.95
N GLU A 236 12.10 -4.35 -10.92
CA GLU A 236 10.64 -4.54 -10.81
C GLU A 236 10.26 -5.60 -9.78
N VAL A 237 10.93 -6.74 -9.76
CA VAL A 237 10.68 -7.80 -8.77
C VAL A 237 10.92 -7.28 -7.35
N MET A 238 12.03 -6.60 -7.10
CA MET A 238 12.31 -5.98 -5.80
C MET A 238 11.27 -4.91 -5.43
N THR A 239 10.83 -4.14 -6.42
CA THR A 239 9.76 -3.15 -6.23
C THR A 239 8.44 -3.82 -5.83
N ILE A 240 8.05 -4.92 -6.49
CA ILE A 240 6.82 -5.66 -6.18
C ILE A 240 6.88 -6.27 -4.77
N ILE A 241 8.03 -6.84 -4.37
CA ILE A 241 8.21 -7.40 -3.02
C ILE A 241 7.96 -6.32 -1.96
N VAL A 242 8.68 -5.20 -2.04
CA VAL A 242 8.61 -4.14 -1.02
C VAL A 242 7.24 -3.47 -1.00
N ALA A 243 6.68 -3.17 -2.18
CA ALA A 243 5.38 -2.51 -2.28
C ALA A 243 4.22 -3.39 -1.82
N GLY A 244 4.26 -4.69 -2.11
CA GLY A 244 3.20 -5.64 -1.75
C GLY A 244 3.25 -6.09 -0.29
N HIS A 245 4.41 -6.05 0.34
CA HIS A 245 4.62 -6.51 1.71
C HIS A 245 4.07 -5.50 2.75
N GLU A 246 4.75 -4.37 2.94
CA GLU A 246 4.46 -3.46 4.06
C GLU A 246 3.07 -2.83 4.01
N THR A 247 2.57 -2.50 2.82
CA THR A 247 1.27 -1.84 2.68
C THR A 247 0.11 -2.76 3.03
N THR A 248 0.16 -4.02 2.61
CA THR A 248 -0.85 -5.04 2.92
C THR A 248 -0.79 -5.42 4.40
N ALA A 249 0.41 -5.66 4.91
CA ALA A 249 0.64 -5.94 6.34
C ALA A 249 0.08 -4.84 7.25
N GLY A 250 0.40 -3.58 6.97
CA GLY A 250 -0.10 -2.43 7.73
C GLY A 250 -1.62 -2.31 7.69
N THR A 251 -2.24 -2.53 6.53
CA THR A 251 -3.71 -2.50 6.41
C THR A 251 -4.36 -3.61 7.24
N LEU A 252 -3.88 -4.85 7.16
CA LEU A 252 -4.41 -5.96 7.96
C LEU A 252 -4.17 -5.76 9.46
N ASN A 253 -3.01 -5.24 9.85
CA ASN A 253 -2.69 -4.90 11.23
C ASN A 253 -3.73 -3.92 11.82
N TRP A 254 -4.02 -2.83 11.11
CA TRP A 254 -5.03 -1.86 11.52
C TRP A 254 -6.46 -2.41 11.43
N ALA A 255 -6.78 -3.23 10.41
CA ALA A 255 -8.12 -3.82 10.28
C ALA A 255 -8.48 -4.70 11.50
N TRP A 256 -7.59 -5.59 11.91
CA TRP A 256 -7.79 -6.41 13.10
C TRP A 256 -7.85 -5.59 14.39
N TYR A 257 -7.01 -4.57 14.53
CA TYR A 257 -7.07 -3.67 15.67
C TYR A 257 -8.41 -2.95 15.76
N LEU A 258 -8.89 -2.37 14.66
CA LEU A 258 -10.18 -1.68 14.61
C LEU A 258 -11.35 -2.62 14.91
N LEU A 259 -11.37 -3.80 14.29
CA LEU A 259 -12.39 -4.83 14.54
C LEU A 259 -12.46 -5.21 16.02
N SER A 260 -11.32 -5.40 16.66
CA SER A 260 -11.26 -5.78 18.07
C SER A 260 -11.87 -4.74 19.04
N ARG A 261 -12.00 -3.50 18.58
CA ARG A 261 -12.57 -2.37 19.34
C ARG A 261 -14.03 -2.05 18.93
N GLN A 262 -14.58 -2.74 17.94
CA GLN A 262 -15.91 -2.49 17.36
C GLN A 262 -16.75 -3.77 17.31
N PRO A 263 -17.27 -4.25 18.46
CA PRO A 263 -17.97 -5.54 18.53
C PRO A 263 -19.20 -5.66 17.61
N ALA A 264 -19.87 -4.53 17.29
CA ALA A 264 -21.01 -4.53 16.39
C ALA A 264 -20.58 -4.86 14.95
N ILE A 265 -19.53 -4.18 14.46
CA ILE A 265 -18.96 -4.38 13.12
C ILE A 265 -18.36 -5.79 13.01
N GLU A 266 -17.65 -6.24 14.05
CA GLU A 266 -17.11 -7.60 14.11
C GLU A 266 -18.21 -8.66 14.03
N LYS A 267 -19.36 -8.44 14.68
CA LYS A 267 -20.52 -9.34 14.63
C LYS A 267 -21.08 -9.44 13.21
N GLU A 268 -21.18 -8.33 12.48
CA GLU A 268 -21.63 -8.32 11.09
C GLU A 268 -20.65 -9.07 10.17
N LEU A 269 -19.33 -8.86 10.36
CA LEU A 269 -18.30 -9.63 9.66
C LEU A 269 -18.47 -11.13 9.92
N HIS A 270 -18.67 -11.53 11.17
CA HIS A 270 -18.91 -12.93 11.54
C HIS A 270 -20.14 -13.50 10.86
N ALA A 271 -21.24 -12.76 10.82
CA ALA A 271 -22.46 -13.19 10.14
C ALA A 271 -22.26 -13.40 8.62
N GLU A 272 -21.50 -12.50 7.98
CA GLU A 272 -21.15 -12.63 6.56
C GLU A 272 -20.31 -13.88 6.28
N VAL A 273 -19.24 -14.09 7.03
CA VAL A 273 -18.32 -15.21 6.77
C VAL A 273 -18.92 -16.57 7.17
N ASP A 274 -19.81 -16.61 8.17
CA ASP A 274 -20.51 -17.83 8.60
C ASP A 274 -21.56 -18.27 7.56
N ALA A 275 -22.09 -17.35 6.76
CA ALA A 275 -23.04 -17.64 5.67
C ALA A 275 -22.37 -18.32 4.45
N LEU A 276 -21.04 -18.35 4.36
CA LEU A 276 -20.35 -19.05 3.29
C LEU A 276 -20.41 -20.57 3.50
N ALA A 277 -20.57 -21.32 2.41
CA ALA A 277 -20.63 -22.78 2.45
C ALA A 277 -19.32 -23.46 2.88
N GLY A 278 -18.19 -22.74 2.83
CA GLY A 278 -16.86 -23.28 3.14
C GLY A 278 -15.84 -22.17 3.37
N SER A 279 -14.55 -22.48 3.26
CA SER A 279 -13.49 -21.48 3.28
C SER A 279 -13.63 -20.53 2.08
N PRO A 280 -13.50 -19.22 2.27
CA PRO A 280 -13.67 -18.24 1.20
C PRO A 280 -12.69 -18.49 0.05
N ALA A 281 -13.19 -18.40 -1.17
CA ALA A 281 -12.45 -18.55 -2.41
C ALA A 281 -12.57 -17.28 -3.26
N PHE A 282 -11.82 -17.21 -4.36
CA PHE A 282 -11.87 -16.08 -5.28
C PHE A 282 -13.30 -15.79 -5.80
N ASP A 283 -14.07 -16.83 -6.04
CA ASP A 283 -15.47 -16.71 -6.52
C ASP A 283 -16.46 -16.25 -5.43
N ASP A 284 -16.04 -16.25 -4.17
CA ASP A 284 -16.85 -15.76 -3.04
C ASP A 284 -16.62 -14.27 -2.74
N LEU A 285 -15.67 -13.60 -3.40
CA LEU A 285 -15.31 -12.19 -3.10
C LEU A 285 -16.52 -11.24 -3.19
N GLU A 286 -17.47 -11.49 -4.09
CA GLU A 286 -18.69 -10.69 -4.22
C GLU A 286 -19.65 -10.89 -3.04
N LYS A 287 -19.55 -12.01 -2.34
CA LYS A 287 -20.32 -12.32 -1.12
C LYS A 287 -19.69 -11.71 0.14
N LEU A 288 -18.44 -11.28 0.06
CA LEU A 288 -17.66 -10.66 1.13
C LEU A 288 -17.75 -9.13 1.07
N GLY A 289 -18.97 -8.60 0.91
CA GLY A 289 -19.21 -7.17 0.73
C GLY A 289 -18.92 -6.37 2.00
N HIS A 290 -19.29 -6.85 3.17
CA HIS A 290 -18.99 -6.20 4.45
C HIS A 290 -17.48 -6.28 4.75
N THR A 291 -16.85 -7.45 4.55
CA THR A 291 -15.41 -7.62 4.63
C THR A 291 -14.68 -6.59 3.76
N ARG A 292 -15.16 -6.38 2.53
CA ARG A 292 -14.59 -5.37 1.64
C ARG A 292 -14.74 -3.96 2.19
N ARG A 293 -15.89 -3.59 2.72
CA ARG A 293 -16.14 -2.27 3.32
C ARG A 293 -15.26 -2.00 4.54
N ILE A 294 -15.00 -3.03 5.36
CA ILE A 294 -14.05 -2.98 6.47
C ILE A 294 -12.64 -2.61 5.97
N ILE A 295 -12.18 -3.24 4.90
CA ILE A 295 -10.87 -2.95 4.30
C ILE A 295 -10.83 -1.52 3.76
N ASP A 296 -11.85 -1.10 3.01
CA ASP A 296 -11.92 0.25 2.44
C ASP A 296 -11.93 1.33 3.55
N GLU A 297 -12.67 1.10 4.64
CA GLU A 297 -12.70 2.03 5.78
C GLU A 297 -11.37 2.02 6.56
N THR A 298 -10.72 0.88 6.68
CA THR A 298 -9.36 0.80 7.24
C THR A 298 -8.37 1.61 6.40
N LEU A 299 -8.41 1.47 5.08
CA LEU A 299 -7.59 2.23 4.15
C LEU A 299 -7.91 3.74 4.15
N ARG A 300 -9.14 4.12 4.48
CA ARG A 300 -9.50 5.52 4.68
C ARG A 300 -8.83 6.09 5.93
N LEU A 301 -8.99 5.40 7.07
CA LEU A 301 -8.45 5.86 8.35
C LEU A 301 -6.92 5.71 8.44
N TYR A 302 -6.37 4.63 7.93
CA TYR A 302 -4.94 4.32 8.02
C TYR A 302 -4.36 3.99 6.64
N PRO A 303 -4.35 4.95 5.70
CA PRO A 303 -3.75 4.72 4.38
C PRO A 303 -2.25 4.47 4.54
N PRO A 304 -1.73 3.31 4.10
CA PRO A 304 -0.30 3.01 4.26
C PRO A 304 0.61 4.09 3.67
N VAL A 305 0.29 4.58 2.47
CA VAL A 305 0.96 5.72 1.85
C VAL A 305 0.21 7.01 2.24
N TRP A 306 0.57 7.57 3.39
CA TRP A 306 -0.11 8.74 3.95
C TRP A 306 0.32 10.07 3.32
N LEU A 307 1.50 10.10 2.70
CA LEU A 307 2.09 11.26 2.03
C LEU A 307 2.88 10.82 0.80
N PHE A 308 2.66 11.49 -0.32
CA PHE A 308 3.49 11.33 -1.51
C PHE A 308 3.57 12.64 -2.29
N SER A 309 4.49 12.72 -3.25
CA SER A 309 4.77 13.95 -3.96
C SER A 309 4.71 13.81 -5.48
N ARG A 310 4.51 14.95 -6.12
CA ARG A 310 4.70 15.15 -7.57
C ARG A 310 5.54 16.40 -7.78
N LYS A 311 6.13 16.53 -8.97
CA LYS A 311 6.86 17.71 -9.40
C LYS A 311 6.29 18.23 -10.71
N ALA A 312 5.91 19.50 -10.74
CA ALA A 312 5.43 20.15 -11.96
C ALA A 312 6.59 20.29 -12.96
N LEU A 313 6.41 19.76 -14.18
CA LEU A 313 7.40 19.89 -15.27
C LEU A 313 7.31 21.25 -15.96
N GLY A 314 6.10 21.73 -16.20
CA GLY A 314 5.76 23.03 -16.72
C GLY A 314 4.87 23.79 -15.74
N SER A 315 4.57 25.07 -16.05
CA SER A 315 3.57 25.83 -15.30
C SER A 315 2.18 25.23 -15.44
N ASP A 316 1.34 25.45 -14.42
CA ASP A 316 -0.07 25.06 -14.39
C ASP A 316 -0.87 26.13 -13.60
N VAL A 317 -2.19 25.99 -13.61
CA VAL A 317 -3.11 26.92 -12.90
C VAL A 317 -4.18 26.08 -12.22
N PHE A 318 -4.39 26.31 -10.93
CA PHE A 318 -5.52 25.73 -10.22
C PHE A 318 -6.61 26.77 -10.06
N ALA A 319 -7.82 26.46 -10.50
CA ALA A 319 -8.98 27.33 -10.32
C ALA A 319 -9.37 27.38 -8.84
N SER A 320 -9.63 28.58 -8.31
CA SER A 320 -10.10 28.79 -6.94
C SER A 320 -11.08 29.97 -6.90
N ASP A 321 -12.07 29.90 -6.01
CA ASP A 321 -13.06 30.98 -5.83
C ASP A 321 -12.43 32.30 -5.37
N SER A 322 -11.27 32.21 -4.70
CA SER A 322 -10.50 33.41 -4.24
C SER A 322 -9.52 33.96 -5.29
N GLY A 323 -9.53 33.39 -6.50
CA GLY A 323 -8.63 33.72 -7.60
C GLY A 323 -7.67 32.58 -7.92
N ASP A 324 -7.40 32.38 -9.19
CA ASP A 324 -6.59 31.28 -9.71
C ASP A 324 -5.20 31.21 -9.08
N ILE A 325 -4.77 30.01 -8.68
CA ILE A 325 -3.46 29.74 -8.09
C ILE A 325 -2.49 29.40 -9.20
N GLN A 326 -1.45 30.22 -9.39
CA GLN A 326 -0.41 30.00 -10.38
C GLN A 326 0.63 29.02 -9.86
N ILE A 327 0.89 27.96 -10.62
CA ILE A 327 1.84 26.90 -10.29
C ILE A 327 3.06 27.05 -11.21
N PRO A 328 4.19 27.55 -10.72
CA PRO A 328 5.42 27.60 -11.51
C PRO A 328 5.95 26.21 -11.85
N ALA A 329 6.68 26.10 -12.97
CA ALA A 329 7.46 24.91 -13.26
C ALA A 329 8.41 24.58 -12.09
N SER A 330 8.69 23.31 -11.89
CA SER A 330 9.52 22.76 -10.80
C SER A 330 8.91 22.85 -9.41
N THR A 331 7.63 23.24 -9.26
CA THR A 331 6.91 23.20 -7.97
C THR A 331 6.77 21.77 -7.48
N ASP A 332 7.14 21.52 -6.24
CA ASP A 332 6.89 20.26 -5.54
C ASP A 332 5.45 20.25 -5.00
N ILE A 333 4.66 19.26 -5.37
CA ILE A 333 3.27 19.09 -4.95
C ILE A 333 3.20 17.93 -3.96
N PHE A 334 2.78 18.20 -2.74
CA PHE A 334 2.54 17.18 -1.71
C PHE A 334 1.06 16.85 -1.61
N LEU A 335 0.76 15.55 -1.56
CA LEU A 335 -0.59 15.01 -1.48
C LEU A 335 -0.65 14.03 -0.30
N SER A 336 -1.62 14.25 0.59
CA SER A 336 -1.79 13.39 1.75
C SER A 336 -3.17 12.74 1.76
N PRO A 337 -3.29 11.45 1.40
CA PRO A 337 -4.54 10.71 1.58
C PRO A 337 -5.06 10.80 3.01
N TYR A 338 -4.17 10.71 4.01
CA TYR A 338 -4.53 10.72 5.42
C TYR A 338 -5.41 11.92 5.83
N TYR A 339 -5.05 13.13 5.39
CA TYR A 339 -5.80 14.34 5.76
C TYR A 339 -7.08 14.49 4.95
N LEU A 340 -7.07 14.24 3.64
CA LEU A 340 -8.30 14.34 2.85
C LEU A 340 -9.31 13.24 3.22
N HIS A 341 -8.84 12.05 3.58
CA HIS A 341 -9.70 10.98 4.05
C HIS A 341 -10.33 11.27 5.44
N ARG A 342 -9.89 12.31 6.13
CA ARG A 342 -10.41 12.77 7.41
C ARG A 342 -10.99 14.18 7.38
N ASP A 343 -11.13 14.76 6.20
CA ASP A 343 -11.68 16.11 6.07
C ASP A 343 -13.19 16.11 6.32
N ALA A 344 -13.63 16.83 7.36
CA ALA A 344 -15.03 16.93 7.77
C ALA A 344 -15.95 17.55 6.71
N LEU A 345 -15.40 18.26 5.72
CA LEU A 345 -16.16 18.74 4.56
C LEU A 345 -16.64 17.59 3.66
N HIS A 346 -15.97 16.45 3.69
CA HIS A 346 -16.22 15.32 2.81
C HIS A 346 -16.66 14.06 3.56
N TRP A 347 -16.38 13.97 4.86
CA TRP A 347 -16.63 12.79 5.69
C TRP A 347 -17.32 13.19 6.98
N ASN A 348 -18.55 12.74 7.16
CA ASN A 348 -19.26 12.94 8.44
C ASN A 348 -18.57 12.10 9.52
N GLU A 349 -18.37 12.66 10.73
CA GLU A 349 -17.66 11.99 11.83
C GLU A 349 -16.37 11.30 11.35
N PRO A 350 -15.38 12.05 10.79
CA PRO A 350 -14.30 11.52 9.98
C PRO A 350 -13.37 10.53 10.71
N ASP A 351 -13.30 10.58 12.04
CA ASP A 351 -12.45 9.70 12.85
C ASP A 351 -13.17 8.43 13.33
N THR A 352 -14.48 8.32 13.09
CA THR A 352 -15.26 7.13 13.42
C THR A 352 -15.04 6.03 12.37
N PHE A 353 -14.76 4.81 12.84
CA PHE A 353 -14.66 3.62 11.98
C PHE A 353 -16.06 3.13 11.61
N ASP A 354 -16.48 3.40 10.38
CA ASP A 354 -17.80 3.10 9.86
C ASP A 354 -17.72 2.50 8.44
N PRO A 355 -17.70 1.18 8.30
CA PRO A 355 -17.67 0.51 7.00
C PRO A 355 -18.83 0.86 6.07
N ASP A 356 -19.97 1.30 6.59
CA ASP A 356 -21.16 1.61 5.77
C ASP A 356 -20.98 2.88 4.92
N ARG A 357 -19.96 3.67 5.16
CA ARG A 357 -19.50 4.71 4.23
C ARG A 357 -19.17 4.16 2.84
N PHE A 358 -18.90 2.86 2.73
CA PHE A 358 -18.54 2.16 1.49
C PHE A 358 -19.67 1.27 0.96
N THR A 359 -20.92 1.53 1.34
CA THR A 359 -22.09 0.98 0.63
C THR A 359 -22.15 1.57 -0.79
N GLU A 360 -22.77 0.84 -1.72
CA GLU A 360 -22.91 1.30 -3.11
C GLU A 360 -23.56 2.68 -3.23
N ILE A 361 -24.56 2.96 -2.36
CA ILE A 361 -25.25 4.25 -2.34
C ILE A 361 -24.28 5.36 -1.95
N ASN A 362 -23.59 5.20 -0.83
CA ASN A 362 -22.66 6.22 -0.31
C ASN A 362 -21.45 6.44 -1.25
N ILE A 363 -20.99 5.40 -1.94
CA ILE A 363 -19.93 5.53 -2.95
C ILE A 363 -20.41 6.36 -4.16
N ARG A 364 -21.64 6.17 -4.61
CA ARG A 364 -22.21 6.91 -5.76
C ARG A 364 -22.42 8.39 -5.47
N GLU A 365 -22.83 8.73 -4.24
CA GLU A 365 -23.11 10.10 -3.82
C GLU A 365 -21.84 10.89 -3.49
N ARG A 366 -20.79 10.22 -3.07
CA ARG A 366 -19.52 10.84 -2.68
C ARG A 366 -18.68 11.25 -3.89
N ASN A 367 -18.03 12.41 -3.80
CA ASN A 367 -16.97 12.77 -4.75
C ASN A 367 -15.86 11.69 -4.74
N ARG A 368 -15.68 11.02 -5.86
CA ARG A 368 -14.72 9.91 -6.01
C ARG A 368 -13.26 10.30 -5.79
N HIS A 369 -12.93 11.59 -5.81
CA HIS A 369 -11.56 12.08 -5.65
C HIS A 369 -11.18 12.36 -4.19
N VAL A 370 -12.13 12.23 -3.26
CA VAL A 370 -11.84 12.36 -1.82
C VAL A 370 -11.36 11.06 -1.17
N TYR A 371 -11.36 9.94 -1.92
CA TYR A 371 -10.87 8.64 -1.47
C TYR A 371 -9.91 8.07 -2.49
N TYR A 372 -8.61 8.03 -2.16
CA TYR A 372 -7.56 7.60 -3.08
C TYR A 372 -6.37 6.88 -2.40
N PRO A 373 -6.60 5.84 -1.58
CA PRO A 373 -5.53 5.13 -0.88
C PRO A 373 -4.55 4.44 -1.84
N PHE A 374 -4.99 4.17 -3.07
CA PHE A 374 -4.20 3.58 -4.16
C PHE A 374 -3.75 4.62 -5.20
N SER A 375 -3.78 5.92 -4.87
CA SER A 375 -3.57 7.01 -5.82
C SER A 375 -4.63 7.04 -6.94
N LEU A 376 -4.49 7.95 -7.91
CA LEU A 376 -5.44 8.15 -9.01
C LEU A 376 -4.71 8.19 -10.36
N GLY A 377 -5.50 8.08 -11.44
CA GLY A 377 -5.04 8.27 -12.80
C GLY A 377 -4.10 7.18 -13.31
N SER A 378 -3.22 7.57 -14.22
CA SER A 378 -2.32 6.64 -14.91
C SER A 378 -1.32 5.93 -13.99
N ARG A 379 -1.01 6.55 -12.84
CA ARG A 379 -0.08 6.04 -11.83
C ARG A 379 -0.77 5.39 -10.63
N ARG A 380 -2.08 5.06 -10.75
CA ARG A 380 -2.80 4.28 -9.74
C ARG A 380 -2.08 2.97 -9.46
N CYS A 381 -2.13 2.49 -8.22
CA CYS A 381 -1.47 1.26 -7.79
C CYS A 381 -1.79 0.09 -8.74
N ILE A 382 -0.75 -0.59 -9.21
CA ILE A 382 -0.93 -1.75 -10.10
C ILE A 382 -1.37 -2.99 -9.31
N GLY A 383 -0.94 -3.10 -8.05
CA GLY A 383 -1.25 -4.20 -7.15
C GLY A 383 -2.58 -4.06 -6.39
N GLU A 384 -3.36 -3.00 -6.65
CA GLU A 384 -4.61 -2.74 -5.91
C GLU A 384 -5.54 -3.95 -5.86
N PHE A 385 -5.85 -4.55 -6.99
CA PHE A 385 -6.76 -5.69 -7.03
C PHE A 385 -6.15 -6.93 -6.35
N PHE A 386 -4.84 -7.16 -6.50
CA PHE A 386 -4.14 -8.25 -5.81
C PHE A 386 -4.23 -8.10 -4.29
N SER A 387 -3.89 -6.93 -3.76
CA SER A 387 -3.91 -6.67 -2.32
C SER A 387 -5.33 -6.75 -1.73
N LEU A 388 -6.34 -6.25 -2.44
CA LEU A 388 -7.73 -6.32 -1.99
C LEU A 388 -8.26 -7.76 -1.96
N VAL A 389 -7.90 -8.59 -2.94
CA VAL A 389 -8.24 -10.03 -2.94
C VAL A 389 -7.58 -10.73 -1.75
N ASP A 390 -6.28 -10.49 -1.53
CA ASP A 390 -5.55 -11.10 -0.41
C ASP A 390 -6.16 -10.72 0.94
N MET A 391 -6.42 -9.43 1.18
CA MET A 391 -7.00 -8.95 2.43
C MET A 391 -8.44 -9.47 2.65
N GLN A 392 -9.27 -9.57 1.59
CA GLN A 392 -10.61 -10.14 1.71
C GLN A 392 -10.57 -11.63 2.05
N LEU A 393 -9.70 -12.41 1.39
CA LEU A 393 -9.51 -13.83 1.68
C LEU A 393 -8.96 -14.04 3.09
N HIS A 394 -8.02 -13.19 3.54
CA HIS A 394 -7.47 -13.22 4.89
C HIS A 394 -8.56 -13.01 5.94
N LEU A 395 -9.23 -11.86 5.91
CA LEU A 395 -10.27 -11.54 6.89
C LEU A 395 -11.43 -12.54 6.82
N GLY A 396 -11.86 -12.91 5.61
CA GLY A 396 -12.93 -13.87 5.42
C GLY A 396 -12.64 -15.25 5.99
N LEU A 397 -11.41 -15.74 5.88
CA LEU A 397 -11.02 -17.03 6.42
C LEU A 397 -10.78 -16.98 7.94
N LEU A 398 -9.97 -16.02 8.39
CA LEU A 398 -9.55 -16.02 9.79
C LEU A 398 -10.69 -15.58 10.72
N ALA A 399 -11.46 -14.56 10.36
CA ALA A 399 -12.59 -14.10 11.17
C ALA A 399 -13.70 -15.16 11.32
N ARG A 400 -13.79 -16.14 10.41
CA ARG A 400 -14.70 -17.27 10.56
C ARG A 400 -14.35 -18.16 11.76
N HIS A 401 -13.08 -18.29 12.09
CA HIS A 401 -12.57 -19.25 13.09
C HIS A 401 -11.97 -18.60 14.34
N ILE A 402 -11.51 -17.38 14.22
CA ILE A 402 -10.76 -16.67 15.26
C ILE A 402 -11.36 -15.30 15.50
N ARG A 403 -11.43 -14.93 16.76
CA ARG A 403 -11.61 -13.56 17.24
C ARG A 403 -10.32 -13.10 17.89
N LEU A 404 -9.93 -11.85 17.65
CA LEU A 404 -8.78 -11.25 18.32
C LEU A 404 -9.23 -10.29 19.43
N THR A 405 -8.66 -10.46 20.61
CA THR A 405 -8.90 -9.56 21.76
C THR A 405 -7.61 -8.80 22.07
N PRO A 406 -7.62 -7.46 22.15
CA PRO A 406 -6.42 -6.69 22.40
C PRO A 406 -5.86 -6.96 23.81
N ILE A 407 -4.54 -6.99 23.92
CA ILE A 407 -3.84 -7.04 25.20
C ILE A 407 -3.38 -5.62 25.52
N GLY A 408 -3.82 -5.10 26.65
CA GLY A 408 -3.66 -3.70 27.02
C GLY A 408 -4.88 -2.86 26.66
N GLY A 409 -5.00 -1.69 27.28
CA GLY A 409 -6.18 -0.81 27.14
C GLY A 409 -5.92 0.49 26.40
N GLU A 410 -4.66 0.88 26.26
CA GLU A 410 -4.29 2.15 25.65
C GLU A 410 -4.49 2.14 24.13
N PRO A 411 -4.94 3.26 23.56
CA PRO A 411 -4.98 3.43 22.11
C PRO A 411 -3.57 3.28 21.51
N ILE A 412 -3.49 2.61 20.38
CA ILE A 412 -2.25 2.51 19.61
C ILE A 412 -2.09 3.80 18.78
N GLU A 413 -0.98 4.48 19.00
CA GLU A 413 -0.63 5.65 18.23
C GLU A 413 -0.08 5.28 16.84
N ILE A 414 -0.12 6.22 15.92
CA ILE A 414 0.46 6.07 14.59
C ILE A 414 1.91 6.55 14.56
N GLU A 415 2.71 5.90 13.72
CA GLU A 415 4.06 6.31 13.38
C GLU A 415 4.15 6.63 11.88
N PRO A 416 4.24 7.92 11.51
CA PRO A 416 4.26 8.36 10.13
C PRO A 416 5.67 8.30 9.53
N LEU A 417 6.09 7.11 9.14
CA LEU A 417 7.31 6.86 8.38
C LEU A 417 7.00 6.85 6.87
N ILE A 418 7.77 6.10 6.06
CA ILE A 418 7.46 5.92 4.62
C ILE A 418 6.06 5.34 4.46
N ASN A 419 5.71 4.35 5.30
CA ASN A 419 4.35 3.87 5.49
C ASN A 419 3.83 4.29 6.87
N LEU A 420 2.52 4.48 6.97
CA LEU A 420 1.83 4.75 8.22
C LEU A 420 1.75 3.45 9.04
N ARG A 421 2.50 3.37 10.12
CA ARG A 421 2.58 2.18 10.99
C ARG A 421 1.94 2.45 12.36
N SER A 422 1.76 1.39 13.13
CA SER A 422 1.57 1.50 14.58
C SER A 422 2.90 1.85 15.24
N SER A 423 2.88 2.75 16.24
CA SER A 423 4.08 3.18 16.97
C SER A 423 4.69 2.07 17.82
N THR A 424 3.88 1.08 18.16
CA THR A 424 4.26 -0.12 18.90
C THR A 424 3.65 -1.36 18.27
N SER A 425 4.22 -2.52 18.58
CA SER A 425 3.62 -3.80 18.20
C SER A 425 2.24 -3.98 18.83
N ILE A 426 1.28 -4.42 18.05
CA ILE A 426 -0.09 -4.70 18.51
C ILE A 426 -0.16 -6.14 19.02
N MET A 427 -0.27 -6.27 20.35
CA MET A 427 -0.38 -7.58 21.00
C MET A 427 -1.84 -8.00 21.12
N MET A 428 -2.17 -9.21 20.65
CA MET A 428 -3.53 -9.75 20.65
C MET A 428 -3.60 -11.15 21.24
N MET A 429 -4.73 -11.47 21.84
CA MET A 429 -5.07 -12.82 22.27
C MET A 429 -6.02 -13.43 21.23
N PRO A 430 -5.61 -14.48 20.50
CA PRO A 430 -6.52 -15.21 19.64
C PRO A 430 -7.48 -16.06 20.46
N VAL A 431 -8.76 -16.06 20.10
CA VAL A 431 -9.83 -16.81 20.73
C VAL A 431 -10.56 -17.60 19.66
N LEU A 432 -10.72 -18.90 19.88
CA LEU A 432 -11.48 -19.76 18.96
C LEU A 432 -12.95 -19.37 18.94
N ARG A 433 -13.51 -19.30 17.74
CA ARG A 433 -14.95 -19.17 17.53
C ARG A 433 -15.58 -20.55 17.28
N THR A 434 -16.71 -20.77 17.89
CA THR A 434 -17.63 -21.84 17.47
C THR A 434 -18.43 -21.34 16.27
N VAL A 435 -18.19 -21.94 15.12
CA VAL A 435 -19.04 -21.71 13.93
C VAL A 435 -20.33 -22.50 14.16
N ASN A 436 -21.45 -21.79 14.27
CA ASN A 436 -22.77 -22.40 14.44
C ASN A 436 -23.30 -22.94 13.10
#